data_d173b8555be2ec76b5566b1595efc489
#
_entry.id   d173b8555be2ec76b5566b1595efc489
#
_cell.length_a   1.000
_cell.length_b   1.000
_cell.length_c   1.000
_cell.angle_alpha   90.00
_cell.angle_beta   90.00
_cell.angle_gamma   90.00
#
_symmetry.space_group_name_H-M   'P 1'
#
loop_
_entity.id
_entity.type
_entity.pdbx_description
1 polymer ?
#
loop_
_entity_poly.entity_id
_entity_poly.type
_entity_poly.pdbx_seq_one_letter_code
_entity_poly.pdbx_strand_id
1 'polypeptide(L)'
;MQEASSYLQLYKFSLLDDSYEVLGNAVPMESKAILSNANLYYSAEREEFYCCTQEFDEHGGQSSVIRFYSLSAPAIAANALCVYKDGENSYLYFYVIVVAVFILLFLLFCIRIKKRSKQTLPVMFEENRISVRVEGKKSLPTNTLYLFGDFTVLDKKGRNITHLFSSKIKQLFLLILLNSIGKKEGITSSYIYGLLWPEKEASSAKNLKGVAINRLRKILNDVEGAELLYINGHYSIKLSNNLYCDYKDYLSLMGRIKQGNSLQEISQSLIEVLSRGKFLKSIDDSIFDFFKSDQESELHEILMIELENLYFKAEYEQVIQLADIWLKIDSLSSTALWYFLNSCHKLKREDQAMKRYYLYVAEFSKSMGSSYHLSYSDIIHNDLRMSFQ
;
A
#
# COMPACT_ATOMS: atom_id res chain seq x y z
N MET A 1 -21.08 42.29 28.34
CA MET A 1 -21.61 40.93 28.58
C MET A 1 -20.51 40.00 28.10
N GLN A 2 -19.79 39.31 29.01
CA GLN A 2 -18.82 38.27 28.62
C GLN A 2 -19.66 37.08 28.10
N GLU A 3 -19.40 36.70 26.87
CA GLU A 3 -19.94 35.45 26.31
C GLU A 3 -19.37 34.29 27.11
N ALA A 4 -20.25 33.53 27.77
CA ALA A 4 -19.84 32.29 28.43
C ALA A 4 -19.47 31.28 27.36
N SER A 5 -18.17 31.01 27.19
CA SER A 5 -17.71 29.93 26.36
C SER A 5 -18.08 28.60 26.99
N SER A 6 -18.80 27.75 26.26
CA SER A 6 -19.11 26.39 26.69
C SER A 6 -17.85 25.54 26.66
N TYR A 7 -17.60 24.70 27.65
CA TYR A 7 -16.48 23.77 27.70
C TYR A 7 -16.87 22.48 28.41
N LEU A 8 -16.20 21.42 28.09
CA LEU A 8 -16.29 20.13 28.79
C LEU A 8 -15.10 20.01 29.73
N GLN A 9 -15.33 19.47 30.91
CA GLN A 9 -14.32 19.25 31.92
C GLN A 9 -14.38 17.81 32.40
N LEU A 10 -13.22 17.16 32.52
CA LEU A 10 -13.11 15.83 33.08
C LEU A 10 -12.97 15.91 34.60
N TYR A 11 -13.74 15.10 35.31
CA TYR A 11 -13.70 14.98 36.75
C TYR A 11 -13.42 13.55 37.18
N LYS A 12 -12.61 13.38 38.21
CA LYS A 12 -12.40 12.13 38.93
C LYS A 12 -13.16 12.20 40.25
N PHE A 13 -14.13 11.34 40.44
CA PHE A 13 -14.88 11.22 41.68
C PHE A 13 -14.34 10.12 42.55
N SER A 14 -14.19 10.36 43.83
CA SER A 14 -13.91 9.35 44.83
C SER A 14 -15.20 8.72 45.32
N LEU A 15 -15.32 7.41 45.23
CA LEU A 15 -16.50 6.66 45.71
C LEU A 15 -16.46 6.44 47.22
N LEU A 16 -15.38 6.88 47.90
CA LEU A 16 -15.23 6.66 49.35
C LEU A 16 -15.64 7.87 50.20
N ASP A 17 -15.46 9.07 49.69
CA ASP A 17 -15.62 10.32 50.44
C ASP A 17 -16.36 11.41 49.68
N ASP A 18 -17.00 11.08 48.56
CA ASP A 18 -17.76 11.97 47.68
C ASP A 18 -16.94 13.22 47.20
N SER A 19 -15.61 13.18 47.32
CA SER A 19 -14.76 14.24 46.81
C SER A 19 -14.56 14.12 45.28
N TYR A 20 -14.24 15.24 44.66
CA TYR A 20 -13.88 15.24 43.25
C TYR A 20 -12.61 16.03 42.97
N GLU A 21 -11.90 15.63 41.92
CA GLU A 21 -10.72 16.27 41.41
C GLU A 21 -10.92 16.64 39.93
N VAL A 22 -10.53 17.88 39.56
CA VAL A 22 -10.58 18.35 38.17
C VAL A 22 -9.35 17.85 37.45
N LEU A 23 -9.54 17.17 36.32
CA LEU A 23 -8.46 16.55 35.55
C LEU A 23 -8.27 17.26 34.20
N GLY A 24 -7.02 17.50 33.85
CA GLY A 24 -6.65 18.06 32.57
C GLY A 24 -7.12 19.50 32.34
N ASN A 25 -7.00 19.94 31.10
CA ASN A 25 -7.51 21.22 30.64
C ASN A 25 -8.96 21.10 30.16
N ALA A 26 -9.71 22.20 30.25
CA ALA A 26 -11.05 22.27 29.69
C ALA A 26 -11.00 22.08 28.16
N VAL A 27 -11.88 21.21 27.62
CA VAL A 27 -12.04 21.00 26.19
C VAL A 27 -13.02 22.06 25.66
N PRO A 28 -12.61 22.96 24.77
CA PRO A 28 -13.46 24.02 24.27
C PRO A 28 -14.58 23.46 23.38
N MET A 29 -15.78 24.02 23.52
CA MET A 29 -16.91 23.78 22.66
C MET A 29 -17.32 25.06 21.96
N GLU A 30 -17.55 24.99 20.67
CA GLU A 30 -17.94 26.16 19.85
C GLU A 30 -19.47 26.32 19.80
N SER A 31 -20.21 25.22 19.92
CA SER A 31 -21.67 25.25 19.91
C SER A 31 -22.25 25.69 21.25
N LYS A 32 -23.15 26.66 21.20
CA LYS A 32 -23.99 27.06 22.34
C LYS A 32 -25.24 26.18 22.49
N ALA A 33 -25.43 25.21 21.57
CA ALA A 33 -26.61 24.36 21.56
C ALA A 33 -26.54 23.28 22.63
N ILE A 34 -27.65 23.05 23.32
CA ILE A 34 -27.83 22.04 24.38
C ILE A 34 -27.73 20.58 23.81
N LEU A 35 -27.65 20.42 22.50
CA LEU A 35 -27.69 19.14 21.79
C LEU A 35 -26.28 18.63 21.41
N SER A 36 -25.26 18.87 22.20
CA SER A 36 -23.93 18.28 21.98
C SER A 36 -23.80 16.96 22.73
N ASN A 37 -23.22 15.97 22.07
CA ASN A 37 -22.88 14.68 22.66
C ASN A 37 -21.37 14.61 22.91
N ALA A 38 -20.98 14.09 24.08
CA ALA A 38 -19.60 13.80 24.40
C ALA A 38 -19.50 12.37 24.94
N ASN A 39 -18.56 11.60 24.40
CA ASN A 39 -18.28 10.23 24.83
C ASN A 39 -16.81 10.11 25.20
N LEU A 40 -16.54 9.38 26.28
CA LEU A 40 -15.20 9.11 26.77
C LEU A 40 -14.91 7.60 26.62
N TYR A 41 -13.79 7.27 25.99
CA TYR A 41 -13.32 5.89 25.79
C TYR A 41 -11.91 5.75 26.35
N TYR A 42 -11.62 4.61 26.96
CA TYR A 42 -10.29 4.26 27.43
C TYR A 42 -9.64 3.18 26.54
N SER A 43 -8.42 3.42 26.09
CA SER A 43 -7.61 2.41 25.40
C SER A 43 -6.57 1.85 26.37
N ALA A 44 -6.70 0.58 26.71
CA ALA A 44 -5.73 -0.10 27.56
C ALA A 44 -4.38 -0.34 26.87
N GLU A 45 -4.35 -0.44 25.52
CA GLU A 45 -3.13 -0.64 24.74
C GLU A 45 -2.23 0.61 24.69
N ARG A 46 -2.87 1.79 24.71
CA ARG A 46 -2.15 3.09 24.61
C ARG A 46 -2.09 3.83 25.92
N GLU A 47 -2.79 3.34 26.94
CA GLU A 47 -2.94 4.01 28.23
C GLU A 47 -3.43 5.46 28.07
N GLU A 48 -4.44 5.67 27.23
CA GLU A 48 -5.00 6.97 26.90
C GLU A 48 -6.51 6.96 26.95
N PHE A 49 -7.11 8.11 27.35
CA PHE A 49 -8.53 8.36 27.15
C PHE A 49 -8.75 9.11 25.85
N TYR A 50 -9.79 8.75 25.12
CA TYR A 50 -10.25 9.45 23.93
C TYR A 50 -11.61 10.07 24.19
N CYS A 51 -11.71 11.38 24.06
CA CYS A 51 -12.95 12.10 24.12
C CYS A 51 -13.41 12.43 22.70
N CYS A 52 -14.60 11.96 22.33
CA CYS A 52 -15.24 12.31 21.06
C CYS A 52 -16.40 13.25 21.35
N THR A 53 -16.37 14.47 20.81
CA THR A 53 -17.47 15.43 20.90
C THR A 53 -18.16 15.58 19.55
N GLN A 54 -19.48 15.64 19.56
CA GLN A 54 -20.29 15.97 18.39
C GLN A 54 -21.11 17.23 18.71
N GLU A 55 -20.84 18.29 17.96
CA GLU A 55 -21.51 19.57 18.08
C GLU A 55 -22.44 19.77 16.88
N PHE A 56 -23.69 20.13 17.16
CA PHE A 56 -24.71 20.38 16.13
C PHE A 56 -24.85 21.87 15.86
N ASP A 57 -25.15 22.23 14.61
CA ASP A 57 -25.41 23.60 14.19
C ASP A 57 -26.69 24.15 14.86
N GLU A 58 -26.72 25.46 15.16
CA GLU A 58 -27.84 26.15 15.83
C GLU A 58 -29.18 26.07 15.05
N HIS A 59 -29.14 25.70 13.77
CA HIS A 59 -30.28 25.65 12.86
C HIS A 59 -30.90 24.27 12.67
N GLY A 60 -30.71 23.35 13.63
CA GLY A 60 -31.51 22.13 13.68
C GLY A 60 -31.07 20.97 12.78
N GLY A 61 -29.79 20.71 12.65
CA GLY A 61 -29.34 19.36 12.27
C GLY A 61 -28.95 19.13 10.82
N GLN A 62 -28.62 20.16 10.05
CA GLN A 62 -28.08 19.97 8.71
C GLN A 62 -26.56 19.74 8.67
N SER A 63 -25.84 20.17 9.71
CA SER A 63 -24.40 19.91 9.85
C SER A 63 -24.02 19.57 11.27
N SER A 64 -23.01 18.71 11.46
CA SER A 64 -22.40 18.44 12.75
C SER A 64 -20.88 18.40 12.62
N VAL A 65 -20.19 18.92 13.63
CA VAL A 65 -18.74 18.86 13.73
C VAL A 65 -18.37 17.81 14.77
N ILE A 66 -17.53 16.85 14.40
CA ILE A 66 -17.00 15.82 15.29
C ILE A 66 -15.55 16.15 15.56
N ARG A 67 -15.20 16.24 16.86
CA ARG A 67 -13.82 16.46 17.31
C ARG A 67 -13.37 15.31 18.20
N PHE A 68 -12.10 14.93 18.04
CA PHE A 68 -11.46 13.91 18.85
C PHE A 68 -10.33 14.55 19.66
N TYR A 69 -10.30 14.24 20.95
CA TYR A 69 -9.26 14.65 21.86
C TYR A 69 -8.67 13.43 22.54
N SER A 70 -7.34 13.41 22.73
CA SER A 70 -6.67 12.41 23.54
C SER A 70 -6.20 13.01 24.86
N LEU A 71 -6.32 12.22 25.92
CA LEU A 71 -5.88 12.58 27.26
C LEU A 71 -5.05 11.41 27.82
N SER A 72 -3.94 11.73 28.49
CA SER A 72 -3.07 10.70 29.09
C SER A 72 -3.81 9.93 30.21
N ALA A 73 -3.46 8.67 30.39
CA ALA A 73 -3.85 7.90 31.55
C ALA A 73 -2.58 7.44 32.32
N PRO A 74 -2.47 7.76 33.64
CA PRO A 74 -3.47 8.46 34.45
C PRO A 74 -3.61 9.92 34.03
N ALA A 75 -4.84 10.43 34.07
CA ALA A 75 -5.11 11.86 33.82
C ALA A 75 -4.51 12.70 34.97
N ILE A 76 -3.83 13.78 34.58
CA ILE A 76 -3.11 14.65 35.52
C ILE A 76 -4.08 15.70 36.04
N ALA A 77 -4.03 16.00 37.36
CA ALA A 77 -4.83 17.05 37.95
C ALA A 77 -4.51 18.42 37.32
N ALA A 78 -5.51 19.26 37.11
CA ALA A 78 -5.37 20.54 36.44
C ALA A 78 -4.35 21.49 37.12
N ASN A 79 -4.22 21.39 38.45
CA ASN A 79 -3.26 22.16 39.24
C ASN A 79 -1.80 21.66 39.15
N ALA A 80 -1.61 20.42 38.65
CA ALA A 80 -0.29 19.81 38.48
C ALA A 80 0.22 19.98 37.03
N LEU A 81 -0.57 20.52 36.12
CA LEU A 81 -0.15 20.83 34.75
C LEU A 81 0.88 21.95 34.78
N CYS A 82 2.13 21.64 34.52
CA CYS A 82 3.13 22.66 34.23
C CYS A 82 2.69 23.42 32.97
N VAL A 83 2.44 24.73 33.09
CA VAL A 83 2.23 25.58 31.92
C VAL A 83 3.52 25.53 31.10
N TYR A 84 3.53 24.74 30.06
CA TYR A 84 4.58 24.79 29.03
C TYR A 84 4.42 26.16 28.37
N LYS A 85 5.23 27.14 28.82
CA LYS A 85 5.40 28.35 28.04
C LYS A 85 6.06 27.93 26.74
N ASP A 86 5.35 28.08 25.66
CA ASP A 86 5.93 28.01 24.31
C ASP A 86 7.14 28.98 24.35
N GLY A 87 8.33 28.42 24.46
CA GLY A 87 9.56 29.14 24.26
C GLY A 87 9.50 29.66 22.83
N GLU A 88 9.60 30.99 22.69
CA GLU A 88 9.67 31.67 21.41
C GLU A 88 10.50 30.83 20.43
N ASN A 89 9.94 30.60 19.23
CA ASN A 89 10.46 29.78 18.15
C ASN A 89 11.87 30.19 17.65
N SER A 90 12.86 30.13 18.53
CA SER A 90 14.27 30.31 18.18
C SER A 90 14.75 29.27 17.18
N TYR A 91 14.14 28.07 17.18
CA TYR A 91 14.45 27.02 16.25
C TYR A 91 13.90 27.29 14.84
N LEU A 92 12.83 28.09 14.68
CA LEU A 92 12.32 28.47 13.37
C LEU A 92 13.35 29.32 12.60
N TYR A 93 14.00 30.28 13.28
CA TYR A 93 15.06 31.08 12.69
C TYR A 93 16.28 30.23 12.32
N PHE A 94 16.63 29.26 13.15
CA PHE A 94 17.71 28.32 12.86
C PHE A 94 17.40 27.46 11.64
N TYR A 95 16.17 26.92 11.53
CA TYR A 95 15.72 26.17 10.34
C TYR A 95 15.73 27.03 9.07
N VAL A 96 15.26 28.28 9.15
CA VAL A 96 15.26 29.19 7.99
C VAL A 96 16.69 29.48 7.53
N ILE A 97 17.64 29.69 8.48
CA ILE A 97 19.05 29.91 8.15
C ILE A 97 19.67 28.67 7.51
N VAL A 98 19.41 27.48 8.04
CA VAL A 98 19.92 26.21 7.49
C VAL A 98 19.41 25.98 6.07
N VAL A 99 18.11 26.20 5.81
CA VAL A 99 17.51 26.09 4.48
C VAL A 99 18.10 27.12 3.51
N ALA A 100 18.31 28.36 3.95
CA ALA A 100 18.93 29.41 3.13
C ALA A 100 20.38 29.07 2.74
N VAL A 101 21.16 28.50 3.68
CA VAL A 101 22.53 28.04 3.40
C VAL A 101 22.54 26.87 2.43
N PHE A 102 21.59 25.92 2.53
CA PHE A 102 21.46 24.80 1.58
C PHE A 102 21.12 25.29 0.18
N ILE A 103 20.19 26.25 0.05
CA ILE A 103 19.84 26.86 -1.24
C ILE A 103 21.04 27.58 -1.85
N LEU A 104 21.81 28.32 -1.04
CA LEU A 104 23.00 29.01 -1.49
C LEU A 104 24.08 28.04 -1.99
N LEU A 105 24.34 26.97 -1.23
CA LEU A 105 25.28 25.92 -1.62
C LEU A 105 24.84 25.19 -2.89
N PHE A 106 23.55 24.94 -3.06
CA PHE A 106 22.98 24.33 -4.27
C PHE A 106 23.14 25.27 -5.47
N LEU A 107 22.90 26.57 -5.31
CA LEU A 107 23.13 27.55 -6.38
C LEU A 107 24.60 27.65 -6.77
N LEU A 108 25.52 27.64 -5.79
CA LEU A 108 26.96 27.63 -6.05
C LEU A 108 27.41 26.33 -6.74
N PHE A 109 26.82 25.20 -6.38
CA PHE A 109 27.04 23.92 -7.05
C PHE A 109 26.57 23.95 -8.51
N CYS A 110 25.37 24.48 -8.75
CA CYS A 110 24.85 24.66 -10.12
C CYS A 110 25.70 25.62 -10.97
N ILE A 111 26.23 26.69 -10.37
CA ILE A 111 27.14 27.63 -11.05
C ILE A 111 28.49 26.95 -11.35
N ARG A 112 29.00 26.10 -10.44
CA ARG A 112 30.21 25.32 -10.68
C ARG A 112 30.04 24.28 -11.79
N ILE A 113 28.90 23.65 -11.85
CA ILE A 113 28.57 22.72 -12.96
C ILE A 113 28.51 23.49 -14.29
N LYS A 114 27.84 24.65 -14.33
CA LYS A 114 27.77 25.51 -15.52
C LYS A 114 29.14 26.05 -15.97
N LYS A 115 30.06 26.34 -15.02
CA LYS A 115 31.44 26.73 -15.35
C LYS A 115 32.31 25.59 -15.84
N ARG A 116 32.08 24.34 -15.38
CA ARG A 116 32.77 23.15 -15.88
C ARG A 116 32.33 22.69 -17.26
N SER A 117 31.16 23.11 -17.72
CA SER A 117 30.61 22.80 -19.05
C SER A 117 31.20 23.64 -20.20
N LYS A 118 32.22 24.47 -19.95
CA LYS A 118 32.84 25.29 -21.00
C LYS A 118 34.30 24.94 -21.34
N GLN A 119 34.79 23.77 -20.93
CA GLN A 119 36.07 23.25 -21.41
C GLN A 119 35.84 21.88 -22.03
N THR A 120 35.62 21.91 -23.31
CA THR A 120 35.59 20.79 -24.22
C THR A 120 36.97 20.36 -24.62
N LEU A 121 37.24 19.07 -24.58
CA LEU A 121 37.97 18.36 -25.62
C LEU A 121 37.32 16.97 -25.78
N PRO A 122 37.21 16.46 -27.00
CA PRO A 122 36.41 15.29 -27.28
C PRO A 122 37.21 14.01 -27.05
N VAL A 123 36.83 13.21 -26.10
CA VAL A 123 37.22 11.80 -26.07
C VAL A 123 35.97 11.01 -26.43
N MET A 124 36.00 10.45 -27.62
CA MET A 124 35.08 9.44 -28.09
C MET A 124 35.13 8.25 -27.13
N PHE A 125 34.13 8.13 -26.29
CA PHE A 125 33.70 6.85 -25.77
C PHE A 125 32.34 6.58 -26.38
N GLU A 126 32.31 5.61 -27.23
CA GLU A 126 31.12 4.97 -27.75
C GLU A 126 30.40 4.30 -26.60
N GLU A 127 29.53 5.06 -25.95
CA GLU A 127 28.54 4.53 -25.02
C GLU A 127 27.47 3.86 -25.90
N ASN A 128 27.56 2.54 -26.04
CA ASN A 128 26.44 1.74 -26.54
C ASN A 128 25.25 1.91 -25.58
N ARG A 129 24.60 3.05 -25.69
CA ARG A 129 23.22 3.18 -25.24
C ARG A 129 22.41 2.28 -26.17
N ILE A 130 22.03 1.12 -25.64
CA ILE A 130 20.86 0.44 -26.15
C ILE A 130 19.70 1.45 -25.94
N SER A 131 19.51 2.26 -26.97
CA SER A 131 18.31 3.04 -27.12
C SER A 131 17.17 2.03 -27.28
N VAL A 132 16.54 1.66 -26.16
CA VAL A 132 15.17 1.17 -26.22
C VAL A 132 14.40 2.31 -26.87
N ARG A 133 14.16 2.15 -28.14
CA ARG A 133 13.30 2.99 -28.96
C ARG A 133 11.95 3.05 -28.26
N VAL A 134 11.73 4.09 -27.50
CA VAL A 134 10.40 4.43 -27.01
C VAL A 134 9.67 5.03 -28.22
N GLU A 135 9.22 4.14 -29.08
CA GLU A 135 8.26 4.51 -30.11
C GLU A 135 6.87 4.62 -29.45
N GLY A 136 6.34 5.80 -29.57
CA GLY A 136 4.94 6.08 -29.27
C GLY A 136 4.76 6.86 -27.97
N LYS A 137 4.14 8.05 -28.09
CA LYS A 137 3.40 8.66 -26.99
C LYS A 137 2.56 7.55 -26.35
N LYS A 138 2.98 7.01 -25.18
CA LYS A 138 2.10 6.15 -24.39
C LYS A 138 0.87 7.00 -24.07
N SER A 139 -0.21 6.79 -24.80
CA SER A 139 -1.51 7.31 -24.41
C SER A 139 -1.71 6.94 -22.95
N LEU A 140 -2.20 7.85 -22.14
CA LEU A 140 -2.54 7.56 -20.75
C LEU A 140 -3.41 6.30 -20.75
N PRO A 141 -3.11 5.31 -19.89
CA PRO A 141 -3.90 4.10 -19.85
C PRO A 141 -5.35 4.47 -19.55
N THR A 142 -6.25 3.96 -20.39
CA THR A 142 -7.68 4.13 -20.23
C THR A 142 -8.30 2.77 -20.00
N ASN A 143 -9.45 2.74 -19.35
CA ASN A 143 -10.23 1.53 -19.16
C ASN A 143 -9.41 0.36 -18.62
N THR A 144 -8.84 0.54 -17.45
CA THR A 144 -7.81 -0.33 -16.90
C THR A 144 -8.13 -0.72 -15.45
N LEU A 145 -7.91 -1.99 -15.13
CA LEU A 145 -8.01 -2.55 -13.79
C LEU A 145 -6.65 -3.12 -13.40
N TYR A 146 -6.08 -2.59 -12.31
CA TYR A 146 -4.84 -3.08 -11.74
C TYR A 146 -5.09 -3.76 -10.40
N LEU A 147 -4.63 -5.00 -10.28
CA LEU A 147 -4.67 -5.81 -9.05
C LEU A 147 -3.27 -6.09 -8.50
N PHE A 148 -2.22 -5.90 -9.30
CA PHE A 148 -0.84 -5.91 -8.82
C PHE A 148 -0.44 -4.53 -8.33
N GLY A 149 0.20 -4.46 -7.16
CA GLY A 149 0.47 -3.21 -6.45
C GLY A 149 -0.79 -2.64 -5.81
N ASP A 150 -1.00 -1.34 -5.99
CA ASP A 150 -2.19 -0.67 -5.44
C ASP A 150 -3.41 -0.92 -6.34
N PHE A 151 -4.50 -1.40 -5.72
CA PHE A 151 -5.77 -1.56 -6.41
C PHE A 151 -6.17 -0.25 -7.09
N THR A 152 -6.27 -0.27 -8.42
CA THR A 152 -6.55 0.93 -9.20
C THR A 152 -7.53 0.62 -10.33
N VAL A 153 -8.53 1.47 -10.48
CA VAL A 153 -9.53 1.38 -11.56
C VAL A 153 -9.54 2.70 -12.33
N LEU A 154 -9.25 2.62 -13.62
CA LEU A 154 -9.36 3.73 -14.56
C LEU A 154 -10.57 3.53 -15.45
N ASP A 155 -11.40 4.55 -15.57
CA ASP A 155 -12.58 4.52 -16.42
C ASP A 155 -12.23 4.58 -17.92
N LYS A 156 -13.23 4.50 -18.79
CA LYS A 156 -13.10 4.63 -20.25
C LYS A 156 -12.48 5.96 -20.72
N LYS A 157 -12.40 6.96 -19.85
CA LYS A 157 -11.77 8.27 -20.12
C LYS A 157 -10.38 8.40 -19.50
N GLY A 158 -9.87 7.34 -18.83
CA GLY A 158 -8.59 7.36 -18.13
C GLY A 158 -8.62 8.04 -16.75
N ARG A 159 -9.79 8.35 -16.20
CA ARG A 159 -9.90 8.96 -14.88
C ARG A 159 -9.83 7.87 -13.80
N ASN A 160 -9.09 8.14 -12.75
CA ASN A 160 -9.01 7.24 -11.60
C ASN A 160 -10.31 7.31 -10.78
N ILE A 161 -11.09 6.22 -10.83
CA ILE A 161 -12.35 6.06 -10.10
C ILE A 161 -12.24 5.11 -8.90
N THR A 162 -11.04 4.76 -8.48
CA THR A 162 -10.78 3.86 -7.35
C THR A 162 -11.47 4.32 -6.06
N HIS A 163 -11.58 5.63 -5.85
CA HIS A 163 -12.25 6.24 -4.68
C HIS A 163 -13.75 5.92 -4.59
N LEU A 164 -14.40 5.53 -5.69
CA LEU A 164 -15.81 5.10 -5.68
C LEU A 164 -16.01 3.73 -5.01
N PHE A 165 -14.95 2.93 -4.92
CA PHE A 165 -14.94 1.63 -4.27
C PHE A 165 -14.72 1.79 -2.76
N SER A 166 -15.77 2.03 -1.98
CA SER A 166 -15.67 1.92 -0.53
C SER A 166 -15.18 0.53 -0.11
N SER A 167 -14.69 0.36 1.12
CA SER A 167 -14.10 -0.91 1.57
C SER A 167 -14.99 -2.12 1.26
N LYS A 168 -16.28 -2.09 1.63
CA LYS A 168 -17.23 -3.20 1.36
C LYS A 168 -17.53 -3.40 -0.13
N ILE A 169 -17.58 -2.33 -0.93
CA ILE A 169 -17.78 -2.45 -2.39
C ILE A 169 -16.54 -3.04 -3.05
N LYS A 170 -15.36 -2.67 -2.58
CA LYS A 170 -14.09 -3.24 -3.05
C LYS A 170 -13.99 -4.72 -2.72
N GLN A 171 -14.29 -5.11 -1.48
CA GLN A 171 -14.36 -6.52 -1.07
C GLN A 171 -15.33 -7.30 -1.95
N LEU A 172 -16.56 -6.79 -2.15
CA LEU A 172 -17.57 -7.42 -2.99
C LEU A 172 -17.09 -7.59 -4.44
N PHE A 173 -16.53 -6.51 -5.02
CA PHE A 173 -16.02 -6.54 -6.39
C PHE A 173 -14.92 -7.58 -6.57
N LEU A 174 -13.89 -7.53 -5.71
CA LEU A 174 -12.76 -8.47 -5.76
C LEU A 174 -13.22 -9.91 -5.53
N LEU A 175 -14.10 -10.14 -4.56
CA LEU A 175 -14.62 -11.47 -4.27
C LEU A 175 -15.34 -12.08 -5.48
N ILE A 176 -16.20 -11.31 -6.16
CA ILE A 176 -16.87 -11.79 -7.36
C ILE A 176 -15.88 -11.95 -8.51
N LEU A 177 -14.99 -10.97 -8.73
CA LEU A 177 -14.04 -10.99 -9.84
C LEU A 177 -13.09 -12.19 -9.76
N LEU A 178 -12.46 -12.43 -8.61
CA LEU A 178 -11.49 -13.52 -8.43
C LEU A 178 -12.15 -14.91 -8.52
N ASN A 179 -13.45 -15.01 -8.23
CA ASN A 179 -14.22 -16.23 -8.44
C ASN A 179 -14.82 -16.32 -9.85
N SER A 180 -14.60 -15.34 -10.73
CA SER A 180 -15.11 -15.32 -12.10
C SER A 180 -14.00 -15.50 -13.14
N ILE A 181 -12.77 -15.05 -12.83
CA ILE A 181 -11.63 -15.13 -13.74
C ILE A 181 -11.13 -16.60 -13.80
N GLY A 182 -10.74 -17.03 -14.97
CA GLY A 182 -10.39 -18.40 -15.25
C GLY A 182 -11.64 -19.20 -15.65
N LYS A 183 -11.71 -20.48 -15.31
CA LYS A 183 -12.86 -21.36 -15.60
C LYS A 183 -13.83 -21.45 -14.42
N LYS A 184 -13.93 -20.42 -13.59
CA LYS A 184 -14.76 -20.43 -12.39
C LYS A 184 -16.17 -19.93 -12.72
N GLU A 185 -17.17 -20.55 -12.13
CA GLU A 185 -18.59 -20.23 -12.38
C GLU A 185 -19.09 -18.97 -11.68
N GLY A 186 -18.23 -18.30 -10.89
CA GLY A 186 -18.61 -17.19 -10.04
C GLY A 186 -18.87 -17.61 -8.59
N ILE A 187 -19.63 -16.82 -7.86
CA ILE A 187 -19.83 -16.98 -6.43
C ILE A 187 -21.30 -16.91 -6.05
N THR A 188 -21.76 -17.78 -5.14
CA THR A 188 -23.16 -17.79 -4.72
C THR A 188 -23.53 -16.59 -3.86
N SER A 189 -24.82 -16.23 -3.92
CA SER A 189 -25.36 -15.14 -3.11
C SER A 189 -25.17 -15.37 -1.61
N SER A 190 -25.38 -16.61 -1.13
CA SER A 190 -25.25 -16.98 0.29
C SER A 190 -23.78 -16.84 0.77
N TYR A 191 -22.85 -17.27 -0.05
CA TYR A 191 -21.44 -17.17 0.28
C TYR A 191 -20.96 -15.70 0.37
N ILE A 192 -21.43 -14.84 -0.54
CA ILE A 192 -21.12 -13.40 -0.51
C ILE A 192 -21.55 -12.77 0.82
N TYR A 193 -22.83 -12.92 1.21
CA TYR A 193 -23.31 -12.23 2.39
C TYR A 193 -22.80 -12.88 3.68
N GLY A 194 -22.54 -14.19 3.69
CA GLY A 194 -21.91 -14.88 4.81
C GLY A 194 -20.49 -14.42 5.08
N LEU A 195 -19.70 -14.13 4.03
CA LEU A 195 -18.34 -13.60 4.20
C LEU A 195 -18.30 -12.10 4.51
N LEU A 196 -19.11 -11.29 3.85
CA LEU A 196 -19.01 -9.83 3.98
C LEU A 196 -19.77 -9.26 5.17
N TRP A 197 -20.78 -9.97 5.69
CA TRP A 197 -21.60 -9.55 6.82
C TRP A 197 -21.91 -10.71 7.77
N PRO A 198 -20.86 -11.40 8.32
CA PRO A 198 -21.06 -12.60 9.14
C PRO A 198 -21.81 -12.32 10.44
N GLU A 199 -21.74 -11.08 10.94
CA GLU A 199 -22.39 -10.64 12.17
C GLU A 199 -23.87 -10.25 12.02
N LYS A 200 -24.40 -10.24 10.78
CA LYS A 200 -25.77 -9.83 10.48
C LYS A 200 -26.69 -11.03 10.29
N GLU A 201 -27.92 -10.88 10.71
CA GLU A 201 -28.96 -11.84 10.36
C GLU A 201 -29.11 -11.99 8.83
N ALA A 202 -29.43 -13.19 8.37
CA ALA A 202 -29.47 -13.54 6.94
C ALA A 202 -30.37 -12.60 6.11
N SER A 203 -31.49 -12.15 6.65
CA SER A 203 -32.40 -11.20 5.99
C SER A 203 -31.75 -9.82 5.80
N SER A 204 -31.11 -9.29 6.84
CA SER A 204 -30.40 -8.03 6.80
C SER A 204 -29.17 -8.09 5.91
N ALA A 205 -28.36 -9.15 6.03
CA ALA A 205 -27.19 -9.39 5.18
C ALA A 205 -27.55 -9.48 3.69
N LYS A 206 -28.69 -10.14 3.36
CA LYS A 206 -29.22 -10.21 2.00
C LYS A 206 -29.58 -8.83 1.44
N ASN A 207 -30.20 -7.98 2.27
CA ASN A 207 -30.56 -6.61 1.90
C ASN A 207 -29.31 -5.75 1.66
N LEU A 208 -28.33 -5.79 2.58
CA LEU A 208 -27.06 -5.08 2.47
C LEU A 208 -26.30 -5.49 1.20
N LYS A 209 -26.26 -6.80 0.90
CA LYS A 209 -25.71 -7.32 -0.36
C LYS A 209 -26.45 -6.72 -1.56
N GLY A 210 -27.78 -6.66 -1.55
CA GLY A 210 -28.57 -6.09 -2.64
C GLY A 210 -28.21 -4.64 -2.93
N VAL A 211 -28.09 -3.82 -1.88
CA VAL A 211 -27.64 -2.42 -1.98
C VAL A 211 -26.22 -2.33 -2.54
N ALA A 212 -25.31 -3.16 -2.04
CA ALA A 212 -23.92 -3.19 -2.48
C ALA A 212 -23.79 -3.59 -3.95
N ILE A 213 -24.52 -4.61 -4.40
CA ILE A 213 -24.59 -5.05 -5.81
C ILE A 213 -25.08 -3.92 -6.72
N ASN A 214 -26.15 -3.21 -6.31
CA ASN A 214 -26.67 -2.10 -7.12
C ASN A 214 -25.65 -0.94 -7.20
N ARG A 215 -24.94 -0.65 -6.13
CA ARG A 215 -23.88 0.35 -6.12
C ARG A 215 -22.71 -0.08 -7.01
N LEU A 216 -22.31 -1.34 -6.92
CA LEU A 216 -21.24 -1.88 -7.76
C LEU A 216 -21.61 -1.79 -9.26
N ARG A 217 -22.84 -2.13 -9.64
CA ARG A 217 -23.33 -1.97 -11.03
C ARG A 217 -23.22 -0.54 -11.53
N LYS A 218 -23.57 0.44 -10.69
CA LYS A 218 -23.44 1.86 -11.05
C LYS A 218 -21.97 2.25 -11.31
N ILE A 219 -21.04 1.78 -10.49
CA ILE A 219 -19.62 2.05 -10.68
C ILE A 219 -19.10 1.39 -11.98
N LEU A 220 -19.50 0.13 -12.22
CA LEU A 220 -19.05 -0.62 -13.41
C LEU A 220 -19.60 -0.04 -14.72
N ASN A 221 -20.67 0.74 -14.72
CA ASN A 221 -21.15 1.46 -15.91
C ASN A 221 -20.14 2.48 -16.46
N ASP A 222 -19.24 2.98 -15.62
CA ASP A 222 -18.16 3.87 -16.03
C ASP A 222 -16.93 3.13 -16.56
N VAL A 223 -16.89 1.79 -16.39
CA VAL A 223 -15.83 0.89 -16.86
C VAL A 223 -16.35 0.11 -18.07
N GLU A 224 -15.78 0.36 -19.23
CA GLU A 224 -16.21 -0.34 -20.44
C GLU A 224 -15.73 -1.80 -20.43
N GLY A 225 -16.66 -2.72 -20.63
CA GLY A 225 -16.32 -4.16 -20.74
C GLY A 225 -16.21 -4.89 -19.41
N ALA A 226 -16.64 -4.29 -18.29
CA ALA A 226 -16.86 -4.99 -17.04
C ALA A 226 -18.36 -5.16 -16.79
N GLU A 227 -18.87 -6.38 -16.85
CA GLU A 227 -20.30 -6.68 -16.70
C GLU A 227 -20.53 -7.60 -15.50
N LEU A 228 -21.39 -7.15 -14.57
CA LEU A 228 -21.82 -7.95 -13.42
C LEU A 228 -23.07 -8.77 -13.78
N LEU A 229 -22.90 -10.07 -13.91
CA LEU A 229 -23.92 -11.04 -14.26
C LEU A 229 -24.45 -11.76 -13.02
N TYR A 230 -25.69 -12.26 -13.12
CA TYR A 230 -26.27 -13.19 -12.15
C TYR A 230 -26.95 -14.31 -12.92
N ILE A 231 -26.33 -15.47 -12.94
CA ILE A 231 -26.75 -16.63 -13.74
C ILE A 231 -26.73 -17.86 -12.84
N ASN A 232 -27.80 -18.65 -12.86
CA ASN A 232 -27.90 -19.90 -12.09
C ASN A 232 -27.57 -19.78 -10.60
N GLY A 233 -27.95 -18.67 -9.97
CA GLY A 233 -27.68 -18.44 -8.53
C GLY A 233 -26.29 -17.89 -8.21
N HIS A 234 -25.43 -17.70 -9.20
CA HIS A 234 -24.06 -17.20 -9.02
C HIS A 234 -23.89 -15.78 -9.58
N TYR A 235 -23.17 -14.95 -8.85
CA TYR A 235 -22.67 -13.68 -9.34
C TYR A 235 -21.32 -13.89 -10.00
N SER A 236 -21.14 -13.31 -11.19
CA SER A 236 -19.87 -13.32 -11.91
C SER A 236 -19.60 -11.96 -12.56
N ILE A 237 -18.33 -11.63 -12.76
CA ILE A 237 -17.90 -10.47 -13.53
C ILE A 237 -17.25 -10.95 -14.81
N LYS A 238 -17.85 -10.57 -15.93
CA LYS A 238 -17.29 -10.82 -17.26
C LYS A 238 -16.44 -9.62 -17.67
N LEU A 239 -15.18 -9.88 -18.04
CA LEU A 239 -14.28 -8.87 -18.58
C LEU A 239 -14.14 -9.07 -20.09
N SER A 240 -14.47 -8.04 -20.86
CA SER A 240 -14.26 -8.03 -22.32
C SER A 240 -12.80 -7.68 -22.65
N ASN A 241 -12.45 -7.77 -23.93
CA ASN A 241 -11.12 -7.41 -24.40
C ASN A 241 -10.86 -5.89 -24.43
N ASN A 242 -11.92 -5.06 -24.27
CA ASN A 242 -11.78 -3.61 -24.19
C ASN A 242 -11.30 -3.13 -22.83
N LEU A 243 -11.32 -3.98 -21.81
CA LEU A 243 -10.84 -3.69 -20.48
C LEU A 243 -9.52 -4.41 -20.25
N TYR A 244 -8.47 -3.64 -20.02
CA TYR A 244 -7.19 -4.19 -19.57
C TYR A 244 -7.29 -4.61 -18.09
N CYS A 245 -6.86 -5.82 -17.78
CA CYS A 245 -6.76 -6.30 -16.39
C CYS A 245 -5.45 -7.07 -16.24
N ASP A 246 -4.54 -6.53 -15.44
CA ASP A 246 -3.21 -7.11 -15.21
C ASP A 246 -3.26 -8.53 -14.64
N TYR A 247 -4.23 -8.84 -13.80
CA TYR A 247 -4.43 -10.21 -13.27
C TYR A 247 -4.91 -11.19 -14.35
N LYS A 248 -5.77 -10.76 -15.27
CA LYS A 248 -6.18 -11.60 -16.42
C LYS A 248 -4.98 -11.91 -17.32
N ASP A 249 -4.14 -10.89 -17.56
CA ASP A 249 -2.91 -11.08 -18.34
C ASP A 249 -1.94 -11.99 -17.62
N TYR A 250 -1.72 -11.79 -16.31
CA TYR A 250 -0.92 -12.67 -15.48
C TYR A 250 -1.37 -14.15 -15.62
N LEU A 251 -2.64 -14.44 -15.42
CA LEU A 251 -3.16 -15.80 -15.55
C LEU A 251 -2.97 -16.39 -16.97
N SER A 252 -3.09 -15.55 -18.00
CA SER A 252 -2.81 -15.96 -19.38
C SER A 252 -1.35 -16.32 -19.59
N LEU A 253 -0.42 -15.50 -19.04
CA LEU A 253 1.02 -15.74 -19.08
C LEU A 253 1.38 -17.03 -18.33
N MET A 254 0.85 -17.21 -17.11
CA MET A 254 1.06 -18.42 -16.31
C MET A 254 0.53 -19.68 -17.02
N GLY A 255 -0.63 -19.57 -17.64
CA GLY A 255 -1.20 -20.68 -18.46
C GLY A 255 -0.31 -21.06 -19.65
N ARG A 256 0.33 -20.09 -20.32
CA ARG A 256 1.26 -20.33 -21.42
C ARG A 256 2.55 -21.00 -20.92
N ILE A 257 3.08 -20.58 -19.76
CA ILE A 257 4.26 -21.21 -19.14
C ILE A 257 3.98 -22.68 -18.82
N LYS A 258 2.83 -22.97 -18.21
CA LYS A 258 2.41 -24.36 -17.91
C LYS A 258 2.22 -25.23 -19.14
N GLN A 259 1.95 -24.63 -20.30
CA GLN A 259 1.87 -25.34 -21.59
C GLN A 259 3.24 -25.57 -22.24
N GLY A 260 4.34 -25.18 -21.57
CA GLY A 260 5.70 -25.40 -22.05
C GLY A 260 6.23 -24.31 -22.98
N ASN A 261 5.56 -23.16 -23.07
CA ASN A 261 6.11 -22.04 -23.83
C ASN A 261 7.35 -21.49 -23.11
N SER A 262 8.37 -21.09 -23.89
CA SER A 262 9.58 -20.53 -23.33
C SER A 262 9.29 -19.27 -22.51
N LEU A 263 9.80 -19.25 -21.29
CA LEU A 263 9.71 -18.08 -20.42
C LEU A 263 10.42 -16.86 -21.04
N GLN A 264 11.45 -17.08 -21.86
CA GLN A 264 12.14 -16.01 -22.60
C GLN A 264 11.18 -15.20 -23.50
N GLU A 265 10.19 -15.85 -24.12
CA GLU A 265 9.19 -15.18 -24.96
C GLU A 265 8.15 -14.42 -24.15
N ILE A 266 7.97 -14.80 -22.89
CA ILE A 266 6.91 -14.28 -22.00
C ILE A 266 7.49 -13.32 -20.95
N SER A 267 8.82 -13.39 -20.70
CA SER A 267 9.48 -12.73 -19.58
C SER A 267 9.21 -11.22 -19.52
N GLN A 268 9.27 -10.52 -20.65
CA GLN A 268 9.05 -9.09 -20.66
C GLN A 268 7.65 -8.69 -20.22
N SER A 269 6.62 -9.41 -20.68
CA SER A 269 5.23 -9.15 -20.29
C SER A 269 4.97 -9.51 -18.83
N LEU A 270 5.55 -10.60 -18.35
CA LEU A 270 5.45 -10.99 -16.93
C LEU A 270 6.17 -9.96 -16.04
N ILE A 271 7.36 -9.53 -16.43
CA ILE A 271 8.13 -8.47 -15.76
C ILE A 271 7.30 -7.17 -15.67
N GLU A 272 6.61 -6.77 -16.74
CA GLU A 272 5.77 -5.57 -16.76
C GLU A 272 4.62 -5.67 -15.73
N VAL A 273 3.95 -6.79 -15.64
CA VAL A 273 2.89 -7.03 -14.63
C VAL A 273 3.48 -7.01 -13.22
N LEU A 274 4.52 -7.79 -12.96
CA LEU A 274 5.13 -7.96 -11.65
C LEU A 274 5.85 -6.70 -11.14
N SER A 275 6.34 -5.83 -12.05
CA SER A 275 6.98 -4.57 -11.69
C SER A 275 6.06 -3.61 -10.92
N ARG A 276 4.75 -3.83 -10.97
CA ARG A 276 3.75 -3.08 -10.21
C ARG A 276 3.74 -3.43 -8.73
N GLY A 277 4.27 -4.58 -8.34
CA GLY A 277 4.36 -5.06 -6.95
C GLY A 277 3.51 -6.30 -6.68
N LYS A 278 3.35 -6.61 -5.40
CA LYS A 278 2.56 -7.77 -4.93
C LYS A 278 1.11 -7.74 -5.43
N PHE A 279 0.56 -8.92 -5.70
CA PHE A 279 -0.86 -9.09 -5.96
C PHE A 279 -1.69 -8.65 -4.74
N LEU A 280 -2.70 -7.81 -4.97
CA LEU A 280 -3.58 -7.26 -3.94
C LEU A 280 -2.83 -6.60 -2.77
N LYS A 281 -1.69 -5.94 -3.02
CA LYS A 281 -0.82 -5.33 -2.01
C LYS A 281 -1.58 -4.40 -1.04
N SER A 282 -2.51 -3.59 -1.57
CA SER A 282 -3.27 -2.60 -0.78
C SER A 282 -4.55 -3.16 -0.16
N ILE A 283 -4.74 -4.48 -0.21
CA ILE A 283 -5.92 -5.16 0.33
C ILE A 283 -5.47 -6.02 1.52
N ASP A 284 -5.65 -5.47 2.71
CA ASP A 284 -5.35 -6.16 3.96
C ASP A 284 -6.62 -6.76 4.57
N ASP A 285 -7.10 -7.85 3.95
CA ASP A 285 -8.33 -8.52 4.34
C ASP A 285 -8.15 -10.04 4.17
N SER A 286 -8.33 -10.78 5.25
CA SER A 286 -8.11 -12.24 5.32
C SER A 286 -8.99 -13.03 4.35
N ILE A 287 -10.11 -12.48 3.89
CA ILE A 287 -10.97 -13.09 2.87
C ILE A 287 -10.18 -13.39 1.57
N PHE A 288 -9.11 -12.63 1.30
CA PHE A 288 -8.30 -12.76 0.09
C PHE A 288 -6.99 -13.51 0.29
N ASP A 289 -6.67 -13.95 1.51
CA ASP A 289 -5.38 -14.59 1.81
C ASP A 289 -5.18 -15.88 1.02
N PHE A 290 -6.23 -16.64 0.80
CA PHE A 290 -6.17 -17.82 -0.07
C PHE A 290 -5.72 -17.47 -1.50
N PHE A 291 -6.31 -16.42 -2.10
CA PHE A 291 -5.95 -15.99 -3.45
C PHE A 291 -4.53 -15.43 -3.54
N LYS A 292 -4.09 -14.72 -2.50
CA LYS A 292 -2.71 -14.19 -2.42
C LYS A 292 -1.71 -15.32 -2.29
N SER A 293 -1.95 -16.25 -1.36
CA SER A 293 -1.07 -17.39 -1.12
C SER A 293 -0.96 -18.32 -2.32
N ASP A 294 -2.07 -18.63 -2.97
CA ASP A 294 -2.12 -19.46 -4.18
C ASP A 294 -1.29 -18.82 -5.31
N GLN A 295 -1.47 -17.52 -5.54
CA GLN A 295 -0.73 -16.77 -6.54
C GLN A 295 0.77 -16.63 -6.19
N GLU A 296 1.09 -16.37 -4.92
CA GLU A 296 2.48 -16.24 -4.46
C GLU A 296 3.23 -17.57 -4.59
N SER A 297 2.59 -18.69 -4.25
CA SER A 297 3.20 -20.03 -4.35
C SER A 297 3.48 -20.42 -5.79
N GLU A 298 2.51 -20.22 -6.69
CA GLU A 298 2.68 -20.50 -8.13
C GLU A 298 3.79 -19.64 -8.75
N LEU A 299 3.81 -18.34 -8.41
CA LEU A 299 4.82 -17.41 -8.90
C LEU A 299 6.21 -17.76 -8.38
N HIS A 300 6.33 -18.12 -7.09
CA HIS A 300 7.60 -18.52 -6.49
C HIS A 300 8.24 -19.70 -7.21
N GLU A 301 7.47 -20.75 -7.48
CA GLU A 301 7.95 -21.94 -8.20
C GLU A 301 8.49 -21.57 -9.59
N ILE A 302 7.76 -20.76 -10.34
CA ILE A 302 8.16 -20.37 -11.69
C ILE A 302 9.39 -19.47 -11.69
N LEU A 303 9.43 -18.47 -10.79
CA LEU A 303 10.58 -17.58 -10.68
C LEU A 303 11.86 -18.34 -10.28
N MET A 304 11.75 -19.33 -9.39
CA MET A 304 12.87 -20.15 -8.97
C MET A 304 13.45 -20.95 -10.14
N ILE A 305 12.59 -21.65 -10.88
CA ILE A 305 13.00 -22.45 -12.05
C ILE A 305 13.68 -21.54 -13.09
N GLU A 306 13.12 -20.36 -13.35
CA GLU A 306 13.68 -19.47 -14.36
C GLU A 306 15.00 -18.83 -13.93
N LEU A 307 15.12 -18.38 -12.69
CA LEU A 307 16.39 -17.87 -12.18
C LEU A 307 17.50 -18.91 -12.27
N GLU A 308 17.17 -20.16 -11.94
CA GLU A 308 18.12 -21.27 -12.08
C GLU A 308 18.54 -21.49 -13.54
N ASN A 309 17.58 -21.55 -14.46
CA ASN A 309 17.83 -21.70 -15.90
C ASN A 309 18.70 -20.58 -16.47
N LEU A 310 18.37 -19.32 -16.17
CA LEU A 310 19.11 -18.15 -16.62
C LEU A 310 20.54 -18.13 -16.04
N TYR A 311 20.66 -18.49 -14.76
CA TYR A 311 21.96 -18.53 -14.09
C TYR A 311 22.88 -19.60 -14.69
N PHE A 312 22.36 -20.79 -15.00
CA PHE A 312 23.11 -21.85 -15.69
C PHE A 312 23.52 -21.47 -17.12
N LYS A 313 22.70 -20.69 -17.81
CA LYS A 313 23.04 -20.13 -19.13
C LYS A 313 24.01 -18.96 -19.09
N ALA A 314 24.44 -18.54 -17.89
CA ALA A 314 25.27 -17.37 -17.64
C ALA A 314 24.60 -16.04 -18.11
N GLU A 315 23.29 -15.97 -18.19
CA GLU A 315 22.53 -14.78 -18.58
C GLU A 315 22.32 -13.85 -17.36
N TYR A 316 23.43 -13.47 -16.71
CA TYR A 316 23.43 -12.79 -15.40
C TYR A 316 22.68 -11.45 -15.38
N GLU A 317 22.62 -10.72 -16.50
CA GLU A 317 21.81 -9.48 -16.58
C GLU A 317 20.33 -9.76 -16.37
N GLN A 318 19.81 -10.82 -17.00
CA GLN A 318 18.41 -11.21 -16.86
C GLN A 318 18.13 -11.76 -15.46
N VAL A 319 19.08 -12.50 -14.89
CA VAL A 319 18.99 -12.96 -13.49
C VAL A 319 18.87 -11.78 -12.55
N ILE A 320 19.70 -10.74 -12.68
CA ILE A 320 19.64 -9.54 -11.83
C ILE A 320 18.27 -8.85 -11.96
N GLN A 321 17.76 -8.70 -13.18
CA GLN A 321 16.45 -8.07 -13.40
C GLN A 321 15.31 -8.88 -12.76
N LEU A 322 15.30 -10.19 -12.97
CA LEU A 322 14.26 -11.06 -12.43
C LEU A 322 14.31 -11.18 -10.91
N ALA A 323 15.52 -11.32 -10.35
CA ALA A 323 15.74 -11.36 -8.90
C ALA A 323 15.37 -10.03 -8.23
N ASP A 324 15.65 -8.87 -8.85
CA ASP A 324 15.23 -7.57 -8.34
C ASP A 324 13.71 -7.42 -8.31
N ILE A 325 13.02 -7.95 -9.31
CA ILE A 325 11.54 -7.98 -9.33
C ILE A 325 11.01 -8.90 -8.22
N TRP A 326 11.59 -10.09 -8.07
CA TRP A 326 11.21 -10.98 -6.99
C TRP A 326 11.38 -10.32 -5.61
N LEU A 327 12.53 -9.66 -5.37
CA LEU A 327 12.78 -8.92 -4.14
C LEU A 327 11.85 -7.70 -3.92
N LYS A 328 11.18 -7.19 -4.94
CA LYS A 328 10.09 -6.19 -4.80
C LYS A 328 8.77 -6.82 -4.39
N ILE A 329 8.54 -8.08 -4.77
CA ILE A 329 7.34 -8.86 -4.42
C ILE A 329 7.52 -9.47 -3.03
N ASP A 330 8.63 -10.15 -2.80
CA ASP A 330 9.04 -10.72 -1.52
C ASP A 330 10.42 -10.18 -1.12
N SER A 331 10.40 -9.14 -0.30
CA SER A 331 11.60 -8.42 0.13
C SER A 331 12.53 -9.26 1.01
N LEU A 332 12.02 -10.40 1.53
CA LEU A 332 12.77 -11.29 2.41
C LEU A 332 13.19 -12.60 1.74
N SER A 333 13.01 -12.74 0.43
CA SER A 333 13.47 -13.91 -0.32
C SER A 333 15.00 -14.01 -0.32
N SER A 334 15.53 -14.93 0.46
CA SER A 334 16.97 -15.24 0.50
C SER A 334 17.47 -15.83 -0.82
N THR A 335 16.64 -16.63 -1.49
CA THR A 335 16.92 -17.20 -2.81
C THR A 335 17.11 -16.11 -3.85
N ALA A 336 16.17 -15.16 -3.94
CA ALA A 336 16.29 -14.04 -4.88
C ALA A 336 17.51 -13.17 -4.58
N LEU A 337 17.81 -12.93 -3.29
CA LEU A 337 19.02 -12.23 -2.88
C LEU A 337 20.28 -12.97 -3.36
N TRP A 338 20.34 -14.28 -3.14
CA TRP A 338 21.49 -15.09 -3.56
C TRP A 338 21.76 -14.96 -5.07
N TYR A 339 20.74 -15.15 -5.90
CA TYR A 339 20.87 -15.04 -7.36
C TYR A 339 21.29 -13.63 -7.78
N PHE A 340 20.70 -12.60 -7.15
CA PHE A 340 21.06 -11.20 -7.43
C PHE A 340 22.53 -10.92 -7.13
N LEU A 341 23.00 -11.24 -5.91
CA LEU A 341 24.36 -10.94 -5.46
C LEU A 341 25.40 -11.72 -6.26
N ASN A 342 25.18 -13.02 -6.46
CA ASN A 342 26.12 -13.85 -7.23
C ASN A 342 26.19 -13.43 -8.69
N SER A 343 25.09 -13.05 -9.32
CA SER A 343 25.10 -12.54 -10.70
C SER A 343 25.80 -11.19 -10.80
N CYS A 344 25.61 -10.28 -9.85
CA CYS A 344 26.38 -9.04 -9.78
C CYS A 344 27.88 -9.31 -9.63
N HIS A 345 28.26 -10.25 -8.78
CA HIS A 345 29.64 -10.65 -8.58
C HIS A 345 30.28 -11.21 -9.88
N LYS A 346 29.57 -12.08 -10.61
CA LYS A 346 30.00 -12.60 -11.92
C LYS A 346 30.21 -11.47 -12.94
N LEU A 347 29.43 -10.42 -12.89
CA LEU A 347 29.53 -9.24 -13.75
C LEU A 347 30.46 -8.14 -13.19
N LYS A 348 31.14 -8.39 -12.05
CA LYS A 348 32.03 -7.43 -11.37
C LYS A 348 31.35 -6.13 -10.98
N ARG A 349 30.09 -6.22 -10.55
CA ARG A 349 29.25 -5.08 -10.11
C ARG A 349 29.09 -5.06 -8.59
N GLU A 350 30.22 -5.02 -7.88
CA GLU A 350 30.24 -5.12 -6.41
C GLU A 350 29.45 -4.01 -5.72
N ASP A 351 29.50 -2.78 -6.23
CA ASP A 351 28.75 -1.64 -5.65
C ASP A 351 27.23 -1.89 -5.70
N GLN A 352 26.73 -2.45 -6.79
CA GLN A 352 25.33 -2.81 -6.94
C GLN A 352 24.93 -3.94 -6.00
N ALA A 353 25.76 -4.96 -5.88
CA ALA A 353 25.56 -6.07 -4.98
C ALA A 353 25.52 -5.62 -3.50
N MET A 354 26.54 -4.87 -3.06
CA MET A 354 26.63 -4.36 -1.69
C MET A 354 25.42 -3.48 -1.33
N LYS A 355 25.03 -2.57 -2.22
CA LYS A 355 23.84 -1.74 -2.01
C LYS A 355 22.59 -2.58 -1.79
N ARG A 356 22.38 -3.62 -2.61
CA ARG A 356 21.23 -4.51 -2.48
C ARG A 356 21.28 -5.33 -1.20
N TYR A 357 22.43 -5.85 -0.83
CA TYR A 357 22.63 -6.56 0.42
C TYR A 357 22.26 -5.72 1.64
N TYR A 358 22.75 -4.47 1.74
CA TYR A 358 22.42 -3.59 2.86
C TYR A 358 20.93 -3.23 2.92
N LEU A 359 20.28 -3.04 1.77
CA LEU A 359 18.83 -2.85 1.72
C LEU A 359 18.07 -4.06 2.25
N TYR A 360 18.50 -5.27 1.87
CA TYR A 360 17.89 -6.51 2.35
C TYR A 360 18.08 -6.68 3.87
N VAL A 361 19.29 -6.46 4.38
CA VAL A 361 19.58 -6.55 5.82
C VAL A 361 18.73 -5.57 6.63
N ALA A 362 18.58 -4.34 6.15
CA ALA A 362 17.75 -3.33 6.81
C ALA A 362 16.27 -3.74 6.83
N GLU A 363 15.74 -4.26 5.71
CA GLU A 363 14.37 -4.75 5.59
C GLU A 363 14.14 -5.97 6.50
N PHE A 364 15.09 -6.92 6.50
CA PHE A 364 15.06 -8.09 7.36
C PHE A 364 15.01 -7.71 8.85
N SER A 365 15.90 -6.81 9.28
CA SER A 365 15.95 -6.36 10.67
C SER A 365 14.66 -5.66 11.09
N LYS A 366 14.07 -4.86 10.19
CA LYS A 366 12.80 -4.18 10.43
C LYS A 366 11.63 -5.15 10.55
N SER A 367 11.61 -6.21 9.72
CA SER A 367 10.49 -7.14 9.64
C SER A 367 10.57 -8.25 10.68
N MET A 368 11.79 -8.74 10.98
CA MET A 368 12.02 -9.87 11.90
C MET A 368 12.43 -9.45 13.31
N GLY A 369 12.75 -8.17 13.52
CA GLY A 369 13.23 -7.68 14.82
C GLY A 369 14.61 -8.21 15.24
N SER A 370 15.34 -8.88 14.33
CA SER A 370 16.66 -9.48 14.56
C SER A 370 17.62 -9.14 13.42
N SER A 371 18.93 -9.23 13.68
CA SER A 371 19.95 -9.05 12.64
C SER A 371 19.99 -10.23 11.68
N TYR A 372 20.21 -9.95 10.41
CA TYR A 372 20.45 -11.01 9.40
C TYR A 372 21.80 -11.71 9.68
N HIS A 373 21.82 -13.01 9.69
CA HIS A 373 22.95 -13.81 10.21
C HIS A 373 24.06 -14.06 9.19
N LEU A 374 23.78 -13.98 7.87
CA LEU A 374 24.79 -14.22 6.83
C LEU A 374 25.45 -12.91 6.39
N SER A 375 26.77 -12.88 6.35
CA SER A 375 27.49 -11.75 5.78
C SER A 375 27.45 -11.78 4.26
N TYR A 376 27.77 -10.65 3.63
CA TYR A 376 27.90 -10.58 2.16
C TYR A 376 28.89 -11.61 1.62
N SER A 377 30.04 -11.78 2.27
CA SER A 377 31.07 -12.76 1.89
C SER A 377 30.58 -14.20 2.01
N ASP A 378 29.78 -14.51 3.03
CA ASP A 378 29.22 -15.85 3.19
C ASP A 378 28.29 -16.22 2.04
N ILE A 379 27.48 -15.26 1.56
CA ILE A 379 26.54 -15.49 0.46
C ILE A 379 27.27 -15.70 -0.88
N ILE A 380 28.39 -14.98 -1.11
CA ILE A 380 29.14 -15.05 -2.37
C ILE A 380 30.03 -16.28 -2.42
N HIS A 381 30.67 -16.69 -1.30
CA HIS A 381 31.67 -17.76 -1.30
C HIS A 381 31.07 -19.14 -1.03
N ASN A 382 29.89 -19.21 -0.41
CA ASN A 382 29.21 -20.47 -0.13
C ASN A 382 28.11 -20.73 -1.16
N ASP A 383 28.08 -21.94 -1.73
CA ASP A 383 26.95 -22.36 -2.57
C ASP A 383 25.75 -22.71 -1.68
N LEU A 384 25.10 -21.68 -1.18
CA LEU A 384 23.99 -21.78 -0.22
C LEU A 384 22.66 -22.15 -0.88
N ARG A 385 22.65 -22.50 -2.17
CA ARG A 385 21.41 -22.84 -2.92
C ARG A 385 20.60 -23.95 -2.24
N MET A 386 21.29 -24.90 -1.59
CA MET A 386 20.63 -26.04 -0.91
C MET A 386 20.15 -25.75 0.51
N SER A 387 20.54 -24.63 1.12
CA SER A 387 20.18 -24.29 2.51
C SER A 387 18.93 -23.43 2.63
N PHE A 388 18.30 -23.05 1.51
CA PHE A 388 17.12 -22.19 1.46
C PHE A 388 15.86 -22.94 0.99
N GLN A 389 15.93 -24.28 0.88
CA GLN A 389 14.75 -25.13 0.60
C GLN A 389 13.98 -25.49 1.86
#